data_52405d65e6c098b2ca878b261dc387bc
#
_entry.id   52405d65e6c098b2ca878b261dc387bc
#
_cell.length_a   1.000
_cell.length_b   1.000
_cell.length_c   1.000
_cell.angle_alpha   90.00
_cell.angle_beta   90.00
_cell.angle_gamma   90.00
#
_symmetry.space_group_name_H-M   'P 1'
#
loop_
_entity.id
_entity.type
_entity.pdbx_description
1 polymer ?
#
loop_
_entity_poly.entity_id
_entity_poly.type
_entity_poly.pdbx_seq_one_letter_code
_entity_poly.pdbx_strand_id
1 'polypeptide(L)'
;MASSMKQESRGFSHVRFKRCEEEYKKQKQSMLPQTYIEALEKLLESEKEKERLKLENTQQKQQLIEYEPKVTYYDLVLKSPNLITITLIAKDYGKSGQWLNKFLNEQGIQYKQSGTWLLYQKYAQMGYTKSETYIDEETGFTKLNTKWTQKGRLFIYDLLKSNGYLPLIEMEENYD
;
A
#
# COMPACT_ATOMS: atom_id res chain seq x y z
N MET A 1 -52.70 27.76 -38.87
CA MET A 1 -51.37 28.35 -38.52
C MET A 1 -50.39 27.43 -37.79
N ALA A 2 -50.80 26.24 -37.30
CA ALA A 2 -49.91 25.33 -36.56
C ALA A 2 -49.03 24.39 -37.42
N SER A 3 -49.34 24.25 -38.73
CA SER A 3 -48.61 23.35 -39.65
C SER A 3 -47.30 23.94 -40.16
N SER A 4 -47.19 25.27 -40.28
CA SER A 4 -46.01 25.96 -40.77
C SER A 4 -44.86 25.95 -39.74
N MET A 5 -45.10 26.11 -38.46
CA MET A 5 -44.09 26.11 -37.40
C MET A 5 -43.41 24.75 -37.18
N LYS A 6 -44.07 23.63 -37.46
CA LYS A 6 -43.49 22.28 -37.34
C LYS A 6 -42.52 21.95 -38.48
N GLN A 7 -42.69 22.57 -39.62
CA GLN A 7 -41.85 22.36 -40.80
C GLN A 7 -40.51 23.12 -40.70
N GLU A 8 -40.53 24.33 -40.14
CA GLU A 8 -39.33 25.13 -39.91
C GLU A 8 -38.43 24.52 -38.81
N SER A 9 -38.98 23.99 -37.73
CA SER A 9 -38.18 23.35 -36.66
C SER A 9 -37.44 22.09 -37.13
N ARG A 10 -38.00 21.31 -38.05
CA ARG A 10 -37.37 20.13 -38.64
C ARG A 10 -36.22 20.53 -39.60
N GLY A 11 -36.33 21.62 -40.35
CA GLY A 11 -35.27 22.13 -41.22
C GLY A 11 -34.04 22.60 -40.42
N PHE A 12 -34.25 23.33 -39.36
CA PHE A 12 -33.16 23.81 -38.48
C PHE A 12 -32.39 22.66 -37.77
N SER A 13 -33.07 21.63 -37.35
CA SER A 13 -32.45 20.44 -36.75
C SER A 13 -31.56 19.70 -37.77
N HIS A 14 -32.04 19.51 -38.98
CA HIS A 14 -31.33 18.79 -40.04
C HIS A 14 -30.07 19.55 -40.55
N VAL A 15 -30.13 20.85 -40.65
CA VAL A 15 -28.99 21.71 -41.03
C VAL A 15 -27.92 21.68 -39.93
N ARG A 16 -28.32 21.75 -38.70
CA ARG A 16 -27.40 21.67 -37.55
C ARG A 16 -26.68 20.31 -37.47
N PHE A 17 -27.40 19.22 -37.72
CA PHE A 17 -26.84 17.89 -37.77
C PHE A 17 -25.82 17.71 -38.89
N LYS A 18 -26.14 18.15 -40.12
CA LYS A 18 -25.20 18.13 -41.26
C LYS A 18 -23.93 18.94 -40.98
N ARG A 19 -24.06 20.11 -40.37
CA ARG A 19 -22.91 20.93 -40.01
C ARG A 19 -22.02 20.26 -38.96
N CYS A 20 -22.55 19.63 -37.93
CA CYS A 20 -21.80 18.83 -36.96
C CYS A 20 -21.11 17.65 -37.63
N GLU A 21 -21.77 16.99 -38.57
CA GLU A 21 -21.21 15.87 -39.32
C GLU A 21 -20.06 16.30 -40.25
N GLU A 22 -20.17 17.44 -40.88
CA GLU A 22 -19.11 18.02 -41.70
C GLU A 22 -17.93 18.50 -40.85
N GLU A 23 -18.18 19.15 -39.74
CA GLU A 23 -17.14 19.55 -38.77
C GLU A 23 -16.40 18.31 -38.20
N TYR A 24 -17.12 17.25 -37.84
CA TYR A 24 -16.53 15.98 -37.40
C TYR A 24 -15.69 15.31 -38.49
N LYS A 25 -16.17 15.26 -39.74
CA LYS A 25 -15.43 14.71 -40.87
C LYS A 25 -14.16 15.53 -41.13
N LYS A 26 -14.25 16.85 -41.07
CA LYS A 26 -13.13 17.76 -41.27
C LYS A 26 -12.07 17.62 -40.17
N GLN A 27 -12.52 17.48 -38.92
CA GLN A 27 -11.65 17.26 -37.76
C GLN A 27 -10.97 15.88 -37.83
N LYS A 28 -11.70 14.83 -38.22
CA LYS A 28 -11.14 13.49 -38.41
C LYS A 28 -10.13 13.45 -39.56
N GLN A 29 -10.37 14.17 -40.64
CA GLN A 29 -9.47 14.26 -41.81
C GLN A 29 -8.20 15.06 -41.51
N SER A 30 -8.26 16.07 -40.61
CA SER A 30 -7.08 16.80 -40.13
C SER A 30 -6.21 16.00 -39.15
N MET A 31 -6.76 14.95 -38.53
CA MET A 31 -6.01 14.05 -37.66
C MET A 31 -5.28 12.93 -38.40
N LEU A 32 -5.61 12.70 -39.67
CA LEU A 32 -4.93 11.69 -40.47
C LEU A 32 -3.63 12.26 -41.04
N PRO A 33 -2.52 11.51 -41.03
CA PRO A 33 -1.27 11.95 -41.63
C PRO A 33 -1.46 12.17 -43.13
N GLN A 34 -1.02 13.33 -43.64
CA GLN A 34 -1.20 13.70 -45.02
C GLN A 34 -0.05 13.22 -45.90
N THR A 35 1.08 12.89 -45.32
CA THR A 35 2.24 12.36 -46.00
C THR A 35 2.70 11.05 -45.40
N TYR A 36 3.39 10.23 -46.21
CA TYR A 36 3.97 8.96 -45.73
C TYR A 36 4.98 9.18 -44.58
N ILE A 37 5.74 10.26 -44.64
CA ILE A 37 6.72 10.63 -43.62
C ILE A 37 6.01 10.93 -42.30
N GLU A 38 4.95 11.73 -42.31
CA GLU A 38 4.15 12.03 -41.11
C GLU A 38 3.51 10.78 -40.50
N ALA A 39 3.08 9.84 -41.37
CA ALA A 39 2.56 8.56 -40.89
C ALA A 39 3.64 7.72 -40.15
N LEU A 40 4.86 7.69 -40.69
CA LEU A 40 5.98 7.01 -40.06
C LEU A 40 6.40 7.65 -38.74
N GLU A 41 6.43 8.98 -38.67
CA GLU A 41 6.75 9.70 -37.43
C GLU A 41 5.73 9.40 -36.31
N LYS A 42 4.43 9.43 -36.61
CA LYS A 42 3.37 9.07 -35.66
C LYS A 42 3.44 7.62 -35.23
N LEU A 43 3.83 6.72 -36.13
CA LEU A 43 4.01 5.31 -35.83
C LEU A 43 5.20 5.09 -34.90
N LEU A 44 6.31 5.75 -35.16
CA LEU A 44 7.49 5.72 -34.32
C LEU A 44 7.21 6.29 -32.92
N GLU A 45 6.49 7.38 -32.81
CA GLU A 45 6.07 7.97 -31.54
C GLU A 45 5.16 7.03 -30.75
N SER A 46 4.20 6.38 -31.43
CA SER A 46 3.32 5.38 -30.85
C SER A 46 4.09 4.15 -30.31
N GLU A 47 5.09 3.67 -31.05
CA GLU A 47 5.91 2.54 -30.59
C GLU A 47 6.79 2.92 -29.39
N LYS A 48 7.40 4.11 -29.39
CA LYS A 48 8.14 4.61 -28.21
C LYS A 48 7.26 4.73 -26.97
N GLU A 49 6.05 5.22 -27.13
CA GLU A 49 5.08 5.33 -26.03
C GLU A 49 4.66 3.95 -25.51
N LYS A 50 4.44 2.97 -26.37
CA LYS A 50 4.18 1.59 -25.98
C LYS A 50 5.33 0.99 -25.17
N GLU A 51 6.57 1.20 -25.59
CA GLU A 51 7.74 0.71 -24.86
C GLU A 51 7.83 1.37 -23.47
N ARG A 52 7.61 2.68 -23.39
CA ARG A 52 7.56 3.42 -22.13
C ARG A 52 6.50 2.85 -21.19
N LEU A 53 5.26 2.68 -21.69
CA LEU A 53 4.16 2.12 -20.91
C LEU A 53 4.39 0.67 -20.48
N LYS A 54 5.05 -0.15 -21.32
CA LYS A 54 5.45 -1.51 -20.94
C LYS A 54 6.43 -1.51 -19.79
N LEU A 55 7.45 -0.65 -19.85
CA LEU A 55 8.44 -0.52 -18.79
C LEU A 55 7.78 -0.08 -17.47
N GLU A 56 6.95 0.96 -17.53
CA GLU A 56 6.20 1.46 -16.37
C GLU A 56 5.29 0.37 -15.77
N ASN A 57 4.54 -0.35 -16.61
CA ASN A 57 3.68 -1.44 -16.16
C ASN A 57 4.48 -2.58 -15.49
N THR A 58 5.66 -2.89 -16.02
CA THR A 58 6.55 -3.90 -15.42
C THR A 58 7.06 -3.44 -14.05
N GLN A 59 7.46 -2.18 -13.92
CA GLN A 59 7.89 -1.61 -12.65
C GLN A 59 6.75 -1.59 -11.62
N GLN A 60 5.54 -1.18 -12.03
CA GLN A 60 4.36 -1.20 -11.17
C GLN A 60 4.01 -2.62 -10.70
N LYS A 61 4.09 -3.61 -11.60
CA LYS A 61 3.86 -5.02 -11.25
C LYS A 61 4.88 -5.53 -10.23
N GLN A 62 6.16 -5.19 -10.40
CA GLN A 62 7.19 -5.56 -9.44
C GLN A 62 6.94 -4.92 -8.06
N GLN A 63 6.53 -3.65 -8.03
CA GLN A 63 6.14 -2.99 -6.78
C GLN A 63 4.93 -3.65 -6.13
N LEU A 64 3.91 -4.05 -6.90
CA LEU A 64 2.73 -4.74 -6.38
C LEU A 64 3.12 -6.09 -5.74
N ILE A 65 3.95 -6.89 -6.40
CA ILE A 65 4.45 -8.17 -5.87
C ILE A 65 5.25 -7.95 -4.57
N GLU A 66 6.02 -6.87 -4.47
CA GLU A 66 6.75 -6.53 -3.25
C GLU A 66 5.82 -6.11 -2.10
N TYR A 67 4.69 -5.46 -2.42
CA TYR A 67 3.73 -5.00 -1.41
C TYR A 67 2.70 -6.05 -1.01
N GLU A 68 2.45 -7.05 -1.82
CA GLU A 68 1.40 -8.06 -1.59
C GLU A 68 1.55 -8.80 -0.24
N PRO A 69 2.71 -9.37 0.12
CA PRO A 69 2.89 -9.99 1.43
C PRO A 69 2.80 -8.97 2.58
N LYS A 70 3.22 -7.74 2.34
CA LYS A 70 3.13 -6.66 3.32
C LYS A 70 1.66 -6.30 3.61
N VAL A 71 0.81 -6.25 2.61
CA VAL A 71 -0.63 -6.01 2.75
C VAL A 71 -1.27 -7.14 3.57
N THR A 72 -0.95 -8.39 3.29
CA THR A 72 -1.47 -9.55 4.03
C THR A 72 -1.14 -9.49 5.52
N TYR A 73 0.10 -9.20 5.89
CA TYR A 73 0.49 -9.06 7.29
C TYR A 73 -0.15 -7.84 7.95
N TYR A 74 -0.22 -6.69 7.25
CA TYR A 74 -0.90 -5.49 7.74
C TYR A 74 -2.38 -5.75 8.00
N ASP A 75 -3.08 -6.44 7.10
CA ASP A 75 -4.48 -6.80 7.27
C ASP A 75 -4.71 -7.68 8.50
N LEU A 76 -3.85 -8.68 8.71
CA LEU A 76 -3.89 -9.53 9.89
C LEU A 76 -3.71 -8.73 11.18
N VAL A 77 -2.76 -7.80 11.18
CA VAL A 77 -2.45 -6.95 12.33
C VAL A 77 -3.58 -5.98 12.62
N LEU A 78 -4.11 -5.29 11.59
CA LEU A 78 -5.16 -4.27 11.74
C LEU A 78 -6.50 -4.85 12.19
N LYS A 79 -6.80 -6.11 11.88
CA LYS A 79 -8.01 -6.81 12.35
C LYS A 79 -8.02 -7.03 13.86
N SER A 80 -6.88 -6.92 14.55
CA SER A 80 -6.76 -7.13 15.99
C SER A 80 -6.47 -5.80 16.71
N PRO A 81 -7.48 -5.13 17.30
CA PRO A 81 -7.28 -3.83 17.96
C PRO A 81 -6.54 -3.91 19.29
N ASN A 82 -6.27 -5.11 19.78
CA ASN A 82 -5.75 -5.36 21.13
C ASN A 82 -4.23 -5.12 21.22
N LEU A 83 -3.80 -4.76 22.44
CA LEU A 83 -2.39 -4.73 22.80
C LEU A 83 -1.83 -6.16 22.83
N ILE A 84 -0.62 -6.34 22.30
CA ILE A 84 0.00 -7.65 22.16
C ILE A 84 1.31 -7.73 22.94
N THR A 85 1.61 -8.91 23.49
CA THR A 85 2.89 -9.13 24.18
C THR A 85 4.01 -9.38 23.17
N ILE A 86 5.24 -9.04 23.57
CA ILE A 86 6.43 -9.29 22.74
C ILE A 86 6.59 -10.79 22.40
N THR A 87 6.16 -11.66 23.28
CA THR A 87 6.22 -13.12 23.08
C THR A 87 5.30 -13.58 21.95
N LEU A 88 4.10 -13.00 21.85
CA LEU A 88 3.18 -13.33 20.76
C LEU A 88 3.71 -12.81 19.43
N ILE A 89 4.25 -11.60 19.40
CA ILE A 89 4.91 -11.07 18.19
C ILE A 89 6.07 -11.98 17.75
N ALA A 90 6.91 -12.41 18.68
CA ALA A 90 8.03 -13.29 18.37
C ALA A 90 7.59 -14.64 17.80
N LYS A 91 6.44 -15.16 18.23
CA LYS A 91 5.88 -16.43 17.73
C LYS A 91 5.43 -16.34 16.27
N ASP A 92 5.01 -15.17 15.79
CA ASP A 92 4.70 -14.96 14.37
C ASP A 92 5.93 -15.22 13.47
N TYR A 93 7.14 -15.16 14.03
CA TYR A 93 8.42 -15.43 13.37
C TYR A 93 9.07 -16.77 13.79
N GLY A 94 8.35 -17.63 14.49
CA GLY A 94 8.90 -18.89 15.03
C GLY A 94 10.01 -18.67 16.06
N LYS A 95 10.04 -17.52 16.73
CA LYS A 95 11.08 -17.14 17.70
C LYS A 95 10.51 -17.01 19.13
N SER A 96 11.40 -16.91 20.11
CA SER A 96 11.00 -16.65 21.51
C SER A 96 10.94 -15.15 21.80
N GLY A 97 10.14 -14.76 22.81
CA GLY A 97 10.10 -13.38 23.28
C GLY A 97 11.45 -12.88 23.81
N GLN A 98 12.28 -13.79 24.38
CA GLN A 98 13.64 -13.46 24.80
C GLN A 98 14.53 -13.12 23.61
N TRP A 99 14.44 -13.88 22.53
CA TRP A 99 15.17 -13.59 21.30
C TRP A 99 14.79 -12.22 20.75
N LEU A 100 13.51 -11.92 20.63
CA LEU A 100 13.04 -10.64 20.09
C LEU A 100 13.44 -9.46 20.99
N ASN A 101 13.38 -9.62 22.30
CA ASN A 101 13.84 -8.61 23.24
C ASN A 101 15.35 -8.32 23.08
N LYS A 102 16.16 -9.38 22.90
CA LYS A 102 17.61 -9.23 22.66
C LYS A 102 17.87 -8.52 21.33
N PHE A 103 17.18 -8.95 20.27
CA PHE A 103 17.28 -8.31 18.95
C PHE A 103 16.96 -6.83 19.01
N LEU A 104 15.83 -6.44 19.59
CA LEU A 104 15.44 -5.03 19.74
C LEU A 104 16.41 -4.21 20.60
N ASN A 105 17.06 -4.85 21.57
CA ASN A 105 18.11 -4.22 22.37
C ASN A 105 19.38 -3.97 21.53
N GLU A 106 19.83 -4.95 20.74
CA GLU A 106 20.96 -4.84 19.84
C GLU A 106 20.75 -3.77 18.76
N GLN A 107 19.50 -3.59 18.32
CA GLN A 107 19.11 -2.53 17.38
C GLN A 107 18.95 -1.14 18.06
N GLY A 108 19.18 -1.04 19.37
CA GLY A 108 19.08 0.23 20.08
C GLY A 108 17.62 0.76 20.20
N ILE A 109 16.64 -0.14 20.19
CA ILE A 109 15.21 0.21 20.30
C ILE A 109 14.77 0.24 21.76
N GLN A 110 15.23 -0.74 22.56
CA GLN A 110 14.86 -0.88 23.96
C GLN A 110 16.06 -1.30 24.82
N TYR A 111 15.93 -1.09 26.12
CA TYR A 111 16.89 -1.48 27.13
C TYR A 111 16.17 -2.10 28.34
N LYS A 112 16.90 -2.87 29.14
CA LYS A 112 16.35 -3.50 30.34
C LYS A 112 16.71 -2.68 31.58
N GLN A 113 15.70 -2.31 32.37
CA GLN A 113 15.88 -1.61 33.65
C GLN A 113 14.97 -2.26 34.70
N SER A 114 15.54 -2.64 35.85
CA SER A 114 14.82 -3.23 36.97
C SER A 114 13.90 -4.41 36.58
N GLY A 115 14.38 -5.26 35.64
CA GLY A 115 13.60 -6.42 35.15
C GLY A 115 12.61 -6.10 34.01
N THR A 116 12.33 -4.83 33.76
CA THR A 116 11.37 -4.38 32.74
C THR A 116 12.08 -3.89 31.48
N TRP A 117 11.51 -4.19 30.30
CA TRP A 117 11.96 -3.66 29.03
C TRP A 117 11.32 -2.31 28.75
N LEU A 118 12.14 -1.30 28.47
CA LEU A 118 11.72 0.09 28.21
C LEU A 118 12.28 0.53 26.86
N LEU A 119 11.50 1.32 26.12
CA LEU A 119 11.98 1.92 24.89
C LEU A 119 12.95 3.08 25.19
N TYR A 120 13.99 3.22 24.36
CA TYR A 120 14.79 4.44 24.37
C TYR A 120 13.95 5.67 24.06
N GLN A 121 14.35 6.83 24.56
CA GLN A 121 13.61 8.11 24.46
C GLN A 121 13.15 8.42 23.01
N LYS A 122 13.99 8.10 22.04
CA LYS A 122 13.69 8.29 20.62
C LYS A 122 12.41 7.57 20.17
N TYR A 123 12.10 6.43 20.77
CA TYR A 123 10.96 5.57 20.38
C TYR A 123 9.80 5.66 21.37
N ALA A 124 10.05 6.15 22.59
CA ALA A 124 9.05 6.21 23.66
C ALA A 124 7.84 7.09 23.30
N GLN A 125 8.06 8.16 22.53
CA GLN A 125 7.01 9.09 22.10
C GLN A 125 6.24 8.64 20.86
N MET A 126 6.66 7.55 20.22
CA MET A 126 6.07 7.06 18.97
C MET A 126 4.76 6.27 19.17
N GLY A 127 4.39 5.96 20.42
CA GLY A 127 3.20 5.20 20.73
C GLY A 127 3.30 3.72 20.37
N TYR A 128 4.51 3.15 20.33
CA TYR A 128 4.74 1.74 20.01
C TYR A 128 4.38 0.79 21.13
N THR A 129 4.45 1.26 22.38
CA THR A 129 4.14 0.45 23.56
C THR A 129 3.16 1.17 24.47
N LYS A 130 2.42 0.39 25.26
CA LYS A 130 1.58 0.84 26.35
C LYS A 130 1.85 -0.02 27.57
N SER A 131 2.03 0.60 28.72
CA SER A 131 2.22 -0.09 30.00
C SER A 131 0.88 -0.38 30.62
N GLU A 132 0.66 -1.64 30.98
CA GLU A 132 -0.49 -2.07 31.79
C GLU A 132 0.00 -2.53 33.15
N THR A 133 -0.66 -2.03 34.17
CA THR A 133 -0.41 -2.41 35.54
C THR A 133 -1.43 -3.46 35.96
N TYR A 134 -0.99 -4.57 36.47
CA TYR A 134 -1.88 -5.57 37.07
C TYR A 134 -1.39 -5.95 38.47
N ILE A 135 -2.32 -6.29 39.33
CA ILE A 135 -2.05 -6.76 40.68
C ILE A 135 -1.95 -8.28 40.60
N ASP A 136 -0.85 -8.82 41.04
CA ASP A 136 -0.67 -10.27 41.20
C ASP A 136 -1.49 -10.74 42.40
N GLU A 137 -2.54 -11.53 42.16
CA GLU A 137 -3.50 -11.95 43.19
C GLU A 137 -2.88 -12.80 44.28
N GLU A 138 -1.80 -13.54 43.98
CA GLU A 138 -1.13 -14.41 44.98
C GLU A 138 -0.19 -13.61 45.89
N THR A 139 0.51 -12.63 45.32
CA THR A 139 1.55 -11.88 46.05
C THR A 139 1.12 -10.49 46.49
N GLY A 140 0.01 -9.97 45.99
CA GLY A 140 -0.46 -8.58 46.19
C GLY A 140 0.43 -7.53 45.60
N PHE A 141 1.52 -7.90 44.88
CA PHE A 141 2.43 -6.93 44.26
C PHE A 141 1.93 -6.46 42.90
N THR A 142 2.09 -5.18 42.70
CA THR A 142 1.81 -4.56 41.44
C THR A 142 2.93 -4.85 40.41
N LYS A 143 2.60 -5.52 39.33
CA LYS A 143 3.53 -5.77 38.21
C LYS A 143 3.20 -4.88 37.02
N LEU A 144 4.22 -4.27 36.44
CA LEU A 144 4.12 -3.51 35.22
C LEU A 144 4.40 -4.44 34.02
N ASN A 145 3.45 -4.52 33.09
CA ASN A 145 3.62 -5.29 31.85
C ASN A 145 3.59 -4.33 30.66
N THR A 146 4.67 -4.30 29.91
CA THR A 146 4.76 -3.52 28.67
C THR A 146 4.20 -4.33 27.51
N LYS A 147 3.14 -3.84 26.90
CA LYS A 147 2.53 -4.43 25.71
C LYS A 147 2.77 -3.55 24.49
N TRP A 148 2.81 -4.16 23.33
CA TRP A 148 2.99 -3.48 22.05
C TRP A 148 1.64 -3.12 21.44
N THR A 149 1.56 -1.92 20.90
CA THR A 149 0.42 -1.47 20.08
C THR A 149 0.52 -2.09 18.68
N GLN A 150 -0.55 -2.02 17.89
CA GLN A 150 -0.49 -2.45 16.49
C GLN A 150 0.54 -1.64 15.69
N LYS A 151 0.64 -0.34 15.97
CA LYS A 151 1.70 0.51 15.40
C LYS A 151 3.10 0.01 15.74
N GLY A 152 3.31 -0.42 16.98
CA GLY A 152 4.58 -1.00 17.42
C GLY A 152 4.85 -2.36 16.77
N ARG A 153 3.81 -3.17 16.55
CA ARG A 153 3.93 -4.46 15.85
C ARG A 153 4.34 -4.28 14.39
N LEU A 154 3.77 -3.29 13.70
CA LEU A 154 4.16 -2.95 12.33
C LEU A 154 5.59 -2.43 12.25
N PHE A 155 5.99 -1.59 13.22
CA PHE A 155 7.39 -1.14 13.32
C PHE A 155 8.36 -2.32 13.48
N ILE A 156 8.03 -3.29 14.34
CA ILE A 156 8.84 -4.52 14.51
C ILE A 156 8.86 -5.33 13.21
N TYR A 157 7.75 -5.43 12.48
CA TYR A 157 7.70 -6.10 11.19
C TYR A 157 8.66 -5.48 10.18
N ASP A 158 8.59 -4.17 9.97
CA ASP A 158 9.46 -3.45 9.04
C ASP A 158 10.95 -3.61 9.43
N LEU A 159 11.24 -3.56 10.74
CA LEU A 159 12.59 -3.75 11.27
C LEU A 159 13.11 -5.18 11.04
N LEU A 160 12.31 -6.19 11.33
CA LEU A 160 12.68 -7.59 11.15
C LEU A 160 12.87 -7.92 9.67
N LYS A 161 11.96 -7.46 8.81
CA LYS A 161 12.04 -7.63 7.36
C LYS A 161 13.31 -7.03 6.77
N SER A 162 13.69 -5.82 7.20
CA SER A 162 14.94 -5.19 6.76
C SER A 162 16.21 -5.93 7.21
N ASN A 163 16.08 -6.80 8.23
CA ASN A 163 17.15 -7.67 8.72
C ASN A 163 17.03 -9.14 8.22
N GLY A 164 16.16 -9.38 7.23
CA GLY A 164 16.01 -10.69 6.59
C GLY A 164 15.13 -11.69 7.36
N TYR A 165 14.34 -11.25 8.34
CA TYR A 165 13.39 -12.09 9.07
C TYR A 165 11.97 -11.83 8.59
N LEU A 166 11.31 -12.84 8.03
CA LEU A 166 9.93 -12.80 7.58
C LEU A 166 9.00 -13.53 8.57
N PRO A 167 7.74 -13.11 8.73
CA PRO A 167 6.74 -13.86 9.45
C PRO A 167 6.50 -15.24 8.82
N LEU A 168 6.11 -16.24 9.62
CA LEU A 168 5.82 -17.60 9.14
C LEU A 168 4.74 -17.60 8.05
N ILE A 169 3.72 -16.75 8.18
CA ILE A 169 2.64 -16.61 7.20
C ILE A 169 3.15 -16.18 5.81
N GLU A 170 4.22 -15.36 5.73
CA GLU A 170 4.82 -14.95 4.46
C GLU A 170 5.83 -15.99 3.92
N MET A 171 6.28 -16.93 4.77
CA MET A 171 7.17 -18.01 4.35
C MET A 171 6.40 -19.15 3.69
N GLU A 172 5.18 -19.44 4.13
CA GLU A 172 4.35 -20.54 3.61
C GLU A 172 3.87 -20.27 2.17
N GLU A 173 3.66 -19.00 1.78
CA GLU A 173 3.24 -18.63 0.41
C GLU A 173 4.34 -18.81 -0.65
N ASN A 174 5.60 -19.06 -0.27
CA ASN A 174 6.71 -19.27 -1.20
C ASN A 174 6.99 -20.73 -1.55
N TYR A 175 6.15 -21.68 -1.12
CA TYR A 175 6.36 -23.12 -1.36
C TYR A 175 5.33 -23.76 -2.33
N ASP A 176 4.42 -22.98 -2.93
CA ASP A 176 3.53 -23.36 -4.03
C ASP A 176 4.03 -22.71 -5.34
#